data_7429a56a1fbbd83b37bab658cefe3944
#
_entry.id   7429a56a1fbbd83b37bab658cefe3944
#
_cell.length_a   1.000
_cell.length_b   1.000
_cell.length_c   1.000
_cell.angle_alpha   90.00
_cell.angle_beta   90.00
_cell.angle_gamma   90.00
#
_symmetry.space_group_name_H-M   'P 1'
#
loop_
_entity.id
_entity.type
_entity.pdbx_description
1 polymer ?
#
loop_
_entity_poly.entity_id
_entity_poly.type
_entity_poly.pdbx_seq_one_letter_code
_entity_poly.pdbx_strand_id
1 'polypeptide(L)'
;MAAALAVLAAGAFAQKQQVMLDKVVAVVGSSSILYSEVADHARQLTAQRRAEGYTSDRDPMNEALEALMTQKLLFNQAQIDSVKINAGDIASHVEEQVQNMIEAEGSIPRLEAKHHMAIFNIRENMRQRYEEQSYASSMQNEVVSKVAVIPGEVERFYKSIYKDSLPTIAEQYVYAQITRFPKSITQAKQRTRERLLDMRERVITGKAKFENLARMYSQDPGTMMRGGEMDPAPLASLDSSFAAALENMKPGQISEVVESQFGFHIIQMLDKRGSLYHFRHILLRPVYTIDELTEGTHFLDSIANLIRKDSITFEKAALLYSDDATSKMNGGIVSNHDILERFSAFDAKLTVTKFLREDFAHFNALNDYNALVRLKPGEVSEAFLTEDIMGNQLAKVVKLVEIIPTHVASLNEDYLRLEEMALNAKQEKVFKDWLSKKIDAMYVYIDPEFRDGAFENKHWVK
;
A
#
# COMPACT_ATOMS: atom_id res chain seq x y z
N MET A 1 -33.19 -53.09 -67.39
CA MET A 1 -32.26 -52.78 -66.31
C MET A 1 -32.48 -51.36 -65.91
N ALA A 2 -33.15 -51.13 -64.74
CA ALA A 2 -33.51 -49.82 -64.24
C ALA A 2 -32.52 -49.46 -63.13
N ALA A 3 -31.82 -48.33 -63.26
CA ALA A 3 -30.95 -47.77 -62.23
C ALA A 3 -31.74 -46.73 -61.47
N ALA A 4 -31.95 -46.99 -60.15
CA ALA A 4 -32.61 -46.08 -59.25
C ALA A 4 -31.57 -45.07 -58.68
N LEU A 5 -31.81 -43.78 -58.92
CA LEU A 5 -31.08 -42.71 -58.27
C LEU A 5 -31.74 -42.41 -56.91
N ALA A 6 -31.02 -42.68 -55.81
CA ALA A 6 -31.41 -42.25 -54.48
C ALA A 6 -30.85 -40.84 -54.22
N VAL A 7 -31.73 -39.84 -54.12
CA VAL A 7 -31.37 -38.46 -53.64
C VAL A 7 -31.40 -38.45 -52.14
N LEU A 8 -30.20 -38.34 -51.51
CA LEU A 8 -30.05 -38.08 -50.10
C LEU A 8 -30.24 -36.57 -49.81
N ALA A 9 -31.40 -36.24 -49.28
CA ALA A 9 -31.63 -34.88 -48.70
C ALA A 9 -30.90 -34.76 -47.39
N ALA A 10 -29.78 -34.07 -47.37
CA ALA A 10 -29.10 -33.67 -46.15
C ALA A 10 -29.88 -32.49 -45.52
N GLY A 11 -30.71 -32.78 -44.53
CA GLY A 11 -31.34 -31.76 -43.70
C GLY A 11 -30.30 -31.04 -42.85
N ALA A 12 -29.99 -29.82 -43.21
CA ALA A 12 -29.20 -28.93 -42.36
C ALA A 12 -30.04 -28.56 -41.15
N PHE A 13 -29.79 -29.22 -40.01
CA PHE A 13 -30.25 -28.74 -38.73
C PHE A 13 -29.47 -27.49 -38.40
N ALA A 14 -30.06 -26.32 -38.64
CA ALA A 14 -29.59 -25.06 -38.08
C ALA A 14 -29.76 -25.14 -36.54
N GLN A 15 -28.67 -25.46 -35.84
CA GLN A 15 -28.60 -25.34 -34.43
C GLN A 15 -28.77 -23.85 -34.10
N LYS A 16 -29.97 -23.47 -33.64
CA LYS A 16 -30.18 -22.14 -33.03
C LYS A 16 -29.20 -22.04 -31.89
N GLN A 17 -28.17 -21.23 -32.05
CA GLN A 17 -27.33 -20.79 -30.97
C GLN A 17 -28.26 -20.07 -30.00
N GLN A 18 -28.64 -20.74 -28.90
CA GLN A 18 -29.32 -20.09 -27.78
C GLN A 18 -28.32 -19.07 -27.23
N VAL A 19 -28.56 -17.79 -27.51
CA VAL A 19 -27.91 -16.69 -26.79
C VAL A 19 -28.46 -16.77 -25.38
N MET A 20 -27.69 -17.33 -24.47
CA MET A 20 -28.03 -17.35 -23.06
C MET A 20 -27.95 -15.88 -22.57
N LEU A 21 -29.11 -15.24 -22.47
CA LEU A 21 -29.23 -13.96 -21.81
C LEU A 21 -28.86 -14.21 -20.33
N ASP A 22 -28.01 -13.35 -19.80
CA ASP A 22 -27.59 -13.44 -18.39
C ASP A 22 -28.81 -13.29 -17.47
N LYS A 23 -28.87 -14.10 -16.40
CA LYS A 23 -30.02 -14.13 -15.49
C LYS A 23 -29.84 -13.12 -14.37
N VAL A 24 -30.86 -12.28 -14.13
CA VAL A 24 -30.91 -11.45 -12.93
C VAL A 24 -31.20 -12.35 -11.73
N VAL A 25 -30.27 -12.42 -10.78
CA VAL A 25 -30.38 -13.25 -9.58
C VAL A 25 -30.81 -12.47 -8.34
N ALA A 26 -30.56 -11.16 -8.30
CA ALA A 26 -31.08 -10.29 -7.26
C ALA A 26 -31.26 -8.85 -7.76
N VAL A 27 -32.11 -8.09 -7.06
CA VAL A 27 -32.27 -6.63 -7.22
C VAL A 27 -32.21 -6.00 -5.85
N VAL A 28 -31.40 -4.97 -5.70
CA VAL A 28 -31.27 -4.19 -4.46
C VAL A 28 -31.44 -2.70 -4.81
N GLY A 29 -32.51 -2.09 -4.29
CA GLY A 29 -32.89 -0.74 -4.68
C GLY A 29 -33.15 -0.63 -6.19
N SER A 30 -32.37 0.17 -6.89
CA SER A 30 -32.41 0.34 -8.36
C SER A 30 -31.40 -0.53 -9.12
N SER A 31 -30.58 -1.31 -8.41
CA SER A 31 -29.45 -2.05 -9.01
C SER A 31 -29.77 -3.52 -9.13
N SER A 32 -29.60 -4.09 -10.33
CA SER A 32 -29.69 -5.55 -10.60
C SER A 32 -28.33 -6.21 -10.40
N ILE A 33 -28.35 -7.49 -10.07
CA ILE A 33 -27.18 -8.36 -9.95
C ILE A 33 -27.39 -9.54 -10.88
N LEU A 34 -26.42 -9.78 -11.76
CA LEU A 34 -26.47 -10.82 -12.77
C LEU A 34 -25.81 -12.11 -12.26
N TYR A 35 -26.24 -13.26 -12.77
CA TYR A 35 -25.63 -14.55 -12.46
C TYR A 35 -24.14 -14.60 -12.78
N SER A 36 -23.74 -14.03 -13.91
CA SER A 36 -22.34 -13.96 -14.32
C SER A 36 -21.48 -13.19 -13.29
N GLU A 37 -21.99 -12.06 -12.74
CA GLU A 37 -21.31 -11.27 -11.73
C GLU A 37 -21.07 -12.09 -10.45
N VAL A 38 -22.12 -12.83 -10.00
CA VAL A 38 -22.02 -13.70 -8.83
C VAL A 38 -21.02 -14.82 -9.06
N ALA A 39 -21.07 -15.47 -10.23
CA ALA A 39 -20.17 -16.56 -10.56
C ALA A 39 -18.70 -16.10 -10.66
N ASP A 40 -18.46 -14.90 -11.22
CA ASP A 40 -17.11 -14.30 -11.28
C ASP A 40 -16.57 -13.99 -9.90
N HIS A 41 -17.37 -13.37 -9.05
CA HIS A 41 -17.00 -13.06 -7.68
C HIS A 41 -16.76 -14.33 -6.84
N ALA A 42 -17.59 -15.36 -6.99
CA ALA A 42 -17.42 -16.66 -6.34
C ALA A 42 -16.11 -17.36 -6.75
N ARG A 43 -15.72 -17.23 -8.05
CA ARG A 43 -14.43 -17.75 -8.53
C ARG A 43 -13.26 -17.01 -7.89
N GLN A 44 -13.34 -15.69 -7.77
CA GLN A 44 -12.30 -14.88 -7.11
C GLN A 44 -12.16 -15.26 -5.63
N LEU A 45 -13.27 -15.35 -4.89
CA LEU A 45 -13.27 -15.80 -3.48
C LEU A 45 -12.64 -17.19 -3.32
N THR A 46 -12.98 -18.12 -4.20
CA THR A 46 -12.41 -19.47 -4.16
C THR A 46 -10.91 -19.48 -4.45
N ALA A 47 -10.45 -18.67 -5.41
CA ALA A 47 -9.04 -18.55 -5.73
C ALA A 47 -8.24 -17.91 -4.59
N GLN A 48 -8.77 -16.86 -3.99
CA GLN A 48 -8.18 -16.19 -2.82
C GLN A 48 -8.04 -17.14 -1.63
N ARG A 49 -9.12 -17.86 -1.26
CA ARG A 49 -9.10 -18.84 -0.18
C ARG A 49 -8.05 -19.92 -0.39
N ARG A 50 -7.93 -20.40 -1.65
CA ARG A 50 -6.90 -21.39 -1.99
C ARG A 50 -5.48 -20.84 -1.81
N ALA A 51 -5.26 -19.57 -2.18
CA ALA A 51 -3.97 -18.93 -2.02
C ALA A 51 -3.60 -18.71 -0.54
N GLU A 52 -4.58 -18.40 0.29
CA GLU A 52 -4.43 -18.14 1.74
C GLU A 52 -4.48 -19.43 2.59
N GLY A 53 -4.77 -20.59 1.98
CA GLY A 53 -4.93 -21.87 2.70
C GLY A 53 -6.15 -21.91 3.62
N TYR A 54 -7.13 -21.03 3.40
CA TYR A 54 -8.34 -20.89 4.21
C TYR A 54 -9.49 -21.70 3.62
N THR A 55 -10.26 -22.41 4.49
CA THR A 55 -11.48 -23.13 4.13
C THR A 55 -12.68 -22.49 4.82
N SER A 56 -13.79 -22.34 4.09
CA SER A 56 -15.08 -21.88 4.63
C SER A 56 -16.14 -22.93 4.34
N ASP A 57 -17.03 -23.16 5.30
CA ASP A 57 -18.17 -24.07 5.15
C ASP A 57 -19.34 -23.44 4.34
N ARG A 58 -19.24 -22.13 4.02
CA ARG A 58 -20.25 -21.41 3.25
C ARG A 58 -20.06 -21.64 1.76
N ASP A 59 -21.17 -21.80 1.03
CA ASP A 59 -21.16 -21.86 -0.44
C ASP A 59 -20.64 -20.55 -1.02
N PRO A 60 -19.56 -20.58 -1.85
CA PRO A 60 -18.99 -19.39 -2.46
C PRO A 60 -19.99 -18.56 -3.30
N MET A 61 -20.99 -19.20 -3.91
CA MET A 61 -22.03 -18.50 -4.69
C MET A 61 -22.94 -17.65 -3.79
N ASN A 62 -23.39 -18.20 -2.65
CA ASN A 62 -24.22 -17.46 -1.71
C ASN A 62 -23.46 -16.31 -1.04
N GLU A 63 -22.20 -16.54 -0.73
CA GLU A 63 -21.33 -15.52 -0.13
C GLU A 63 -21.03 -14.39 -1.12
N ALA A 64 -20.73 -14.73 -2.37
CA ALA A 64 -20.56 -13.77 -3.44
C ALA A 64 -21.83 -12.94 -3.69
N LEU A 65 -22.99 -13.58 -3.69
CA LEU A 65 -24.27 -12.89 -3.85
C LEU A 65 -24.51 -11.92 -2.68
N GLU A 66 -24.30 -12.34 -1.44
CA GLU A 66 -24.46 -11.49 -0.26
C GLU A 66 -23.51 -10.28 -0.29
N ALA A 67 -22.26 -10.49 -0.69
CA ALA A 67 -21.29 -9.41 -0.83
C ALA A 67 -21.72 -8.39 -1.90
N LEU A 68 -22.16 -8.86 -3.06
CA LEU A 68 -22.66 -7.99 -4.14
C LEU A 68 -23.95 -7.26 -3.73
N MET A 69 -24.89 -7.93 -3.05
CA MET A 69 -26.10 -7.27 -2.53
C MET A 69 -25.75 -6.18 -1.52
N THR A 70 -24.79 -6.43 -0.63
CA THR A 70 -24.30 -5.43 0.32
C THR A 70 -23.66 -4.26 -0.39
N GLN A 71 -22.82 -4.50 -1.40
CA GLN A 71 -22.20 -3.44 -2.22
C GLN A 71 -23.26 -2.60 -2.94
N LYS A 72 -24.27 -3.22 -3.57
CA LYS A 72 -25.35 -2.49 -4.25
C LYS A 72 -26.20 -1.70 -3.28
N LEU A 73 -26.46 -2.22 -2.06
CA LEU A 73 -27.18 -1.48 -1.01
C LEU A 73 -26.39 -0.23 -0.58
N LEU A 74 -25.10 -0.39 -0.31
CA LEU A 74 -24.22 0.72 0.07
C LEU A 74 -24.15 1.79 -1.04
N PHE A 75 -24.01 1.35 -2.30
CA PHE A 75 -24.01 2.24 -3.46
C PHE A 75 -25.34 3.05 -3.56
N ASN A 76 -26.49 2.37 -3.52
CA ASN A 76 -27.79 3.04 -3.56
C ASN A 76 -27.97 4.00 -2.39
N GLN A 77 -27.54 3.63 -1.18
CA GLN A 77 -27.64 4.50 -0.01
C GLN A 77 -26.69 5.70 -0.14
N ALA A 78 -25.46 5.51 -0.68
CA ALA A 78 -24.54 6.61 -0.95
C ALA A 78 -25.13 7.67 -1.90
N GLN A 79 -25.86 7.22 -2.93
CA GLN A 79 -26.57 8.11 -3.85
C GLN A 79 -27.70 8.91 -3.12
N ILE A 80 -28.45 8.23 -2.25
CA ILE A 80 -29.52 8.87 -1.46
C ILE A 80 -28.93 9.92 -0.51
N ASP A 81 -27.84 9.59 0.17
CA ASP A 81 -27.19 10.44 1.17
C ASP A 81 -26.22 11.47 0.54
N SER A 82 -26.10 11.49 -0.81
CA SER A 82 -25.23 12.41 -1.58
C SER A 82 -23.77 12.36 -1.13
N VAL A 83 -23.26 11.17 -0.87
CA VAL A 83 -21.86 10.94 -0.53
C VAL A 83 -20.96 11.40 -1.69
N LYS A 84 -19.84 12.02 -1.37
CA LYS A 84 -18.90 12.52 -2.37
C LYS A 84 -17.74 11.52 -2.56
N ILE A 85 -17.36 11.32 -3.81
CA ILE A 85 -16.18 10.55 -4.20
C ILE A 85 -15.23 11.43 -5.02
N ASN A 86 -13.95 11.06 -5.09
CA ASN A 86 -12.97 11.76 -5.91
C ASN A 86 -12.94 11.14 -7.33
N ALA A 87 -13.56 11.79 -8.28
CA ALA A 87 -13.56 11.31 -9.68
C ALA A 87 -12.16 11.31 -10.32
N GLY A 88 -11.24 12.16 -9.85
CA GLY A 88 -9.86 12.20 -10.33
C GLY A 88 -9.08 10.93 -9.96
N ASP A 89 -9.22 10.48 -8.72
CA ASP A 89 -8.57 9.25 -8.24
C ASP A 89 -9.10 8.02 -8.99
N ILE A 90 -10.41 7.97 -9.24
CA ILE A 90 -11.02 6.89 -10.03
C ILE A 90 -10.48 6.88 -11.46
N ALA A 91 -10.41 8.04 -12.12
CA ALA A 91 -9.88 8.13 -13.48
C ALA A 91 -8.43 7.67 -13.56
N SER A 92 -7.60 8.08 -12.59
CA SER A 92 -6.20 7.68 -12.50
C SER A 92 -6.03 6.16 -12.31
N HIS A 93 -6.81 5.59 -11.40
CA HIS A 93 -6.77 4.15 -11.10
C HIS A 93 -7.26 3.30 -12.28
N VAL A 94 -8.32 3.73 -12.96
CA VAL A 94 -8.83 3.05 -14.17
C VAL A 94 -7.78 3.07 -15.28
N GLU A 95 -7.11 4.20 -15.51
CA GLU A 95 -6.08 4.29 -16.55
C GLU A 95 -4.88 3.39 -16.24
N GLU A 96 -4.44 3.35 -14.99
CA GLU A 96 -3.38 2.45 -14.51
C GLU A 96 -3.76 0.97 -14.77
N GLN A 97 -4.96 0.56 -14.36
CA GLN A 97 -5.41 -0.82 -14.56
C GLN A 97 -5.55 -1.18 -16.03
N VAL A 98 -6.09 -0.29 -16.85
CA VAL A 98 -6.19 -0.51 -18.31
C VAL A 98 -4.79 -0.63 -18.92
N GLN A 99 -3.84 0.18 -18.49
CA GLN A 99 -2.46 0.11 -18.96
C GLN A 99 -1.81 -1.23 -18.58
N ASN A 100 -1.98 -1.67 -17.33
CA ASN A 100 -1.51 -2.99 -16.88
C ASN A 100 -2.11 -4.14 -17.70
N MET A 101 -3.40 -4.05 -18.05
CA MET A 101 -4.05 -5.03 -18.92
C MET A 101 -3.46 -5.02 -20.34
N ILE A 102 -3.17 -3.84 -20.90
CA ILE A 102 -2.55 -3.71 -22.23
C ILE A 102 -1.14 -4.32 -22.22
N GLU A 103 -0.36 -4.07 -21.17
CA GLU A 103 0.98 -4.63 -21.02
C GLU A 103 0.97 -6.15 -20.87
N ALA A 104 0.05 -6.68 -20.07
CA ALA A 104 -0.12 -8.13 -19.89
C ALA A 104 -0.50 -8.86 -21.19
N GLU A 105 -1.36 -8.26 -22.03
CA GLU A 105 -1.77 -8.82 -23.32
C GLU A 105 -0.81 -8.45 -24.49
N GLY A 106 0.10 -7.50 -24.23
CA GLY A 106 1.11 -7.02 -25.19
C GLY A 106 0.60 -6.01 -26.21
N SER A 107 -0.72 -5.80 -26.37
CA SER A 107 -1.27 -4.76 -27.24
C SER A 107 -2.76 -4.55 -27.06
N ILE A 108 -3.26 -3.33 -27.39
CA ILE A 108 -4.68 -3.00 -27.40
C ILE A 108 -5.52 -3.97 -28.27
N PRO A 109 -5.15 -4.31 -29.52
CA PRO A 109 -5.95 -5.23 -30.33
C PRO A 109 -6.12 -6.62 -29.72
N ARG A 110 -5.10 -7.13 -29.01
CA ARG A 110 -5.19 -8.42 -28.30
C ARG A 110 -6.13 -8.31 -27.08
N LEU A 111 -6.05 -7.23 -26.34
CA LEU A 111 -6.94 -6.96 -25.22
C LEU A 111 -8.39 -6.86 -25.67
N GLU A 112 -8.67 -6.12 -26.76
CA GLU A 112 -10.00 -6.01 -27.36
C GLU A 112 -10.53 -7.35 -27.86
N ALA A 113 -9.68 -8.15 -28.51
CA ALA A 113 -10.05 -9.49 -29.00
C ALA A 113 -10.38 -10.44 -27.83
N LYS A 114 -9.61 -10.39 -26.73
CA LYS A 114 -9.84 -11.22 -25.54
C LYS A 114 -11.15 -10.88 -24.84
N HIS A 115 -11.46 -9.60 -24.72
CA HIS A 115 -12.67 -9.12 -24.04
C HIS A 115 -13.87 -8.96 -24.96
N HIS A 116 -13.71 -9.19 -26.28
CA HIS A 116 -14.74 -9.01 -27.31
C HIS A 116 -15.40 -7.62 -27.29
N MET A 117 -14.64 -6.59 -26.91
CA MET A 117 -15.12 -5.21 -26.85
C MET A 117 -14.00 -4.19 -27.07
N ALA A 118 -14.37 -3.00 -27.56
CA ALA A 118 -13.42 -1.92 -27.77
C ALA A 118 -12.82 -1.42 -26.45
N ILE A 119 -11.59 -0.95 -26.50
CA ILE A 119 -10.85 -0.41 -25.34
C ILE A 119 -11.62 0.70 -24.60
N PHE A 120 -12.37 1.52 -25.36
CA PHE A 120 -13.23 2.55 -24.78
C PHE A 120 -14.30 1.93 -23.85
N ASN A 121 -14.95 0.84 -24.27
CA ASN A 121 -15.96 0.16 -23.47
C ASN A 121 -15.34 -0.56 -22.27
N ILE A 122 -14.15 -1.13 -22.44
CA ILE A 122 -13.40 -1.73 -21.31
C ILE A 122 -13.16 -0.64 -20.23
N ARG A 123 -12.65 0.51 -20.64
CA ARG A 123 -12.36 1.65 -19.76
C ARG A 123 -13.63 2.17 -19.08
N GLU A 124 -14.72 2.33 -19.81
CA GLU A 124 -15.99 2.80 -19.27
C GLU A 124 -16.61 1.80 -18.29
N ASN A 125 -16.60 0.50 -18.59
CA ASN A 125 -17.07 -0.54 -17.67
C ASN A 125 -16.24 -0.60 -16.39
N MET A 126 -14.92 -0.41 -16.50
CA MET A 126 -14.05 -0.31 -15.33
C MET A 126 -14.37 0.93 -14.50
N ARG A 127 -14.54 2.09 -15.15
CA ARG A 127 -14.89 3.33 -14.47
C ARG A 127 -16.18 3.18 -13.66
N GLN A 128 -17.22 2.60 -14.24
CA GLN A 128 -18.50 2.38 -13.55
C GLN A 128 -18.32 1.45 -12.35
N ARG A 129 -17.57 0.36 -12.45
CA ARG A 129 -17.29 -0.55 -11.32
C ARG A 129 -16.53 0.14 -10.20
N TYR A 130 -15.50 0.91 -10.53
CA TYR A 130 -14.72 1.63 -9.53
C TYR A 130 -15.51 2.76 -8.88
N GLU A 131 -16.39 3.44 -9.62
CA GLU A 131 -17.33 4.42 -9.05
C GLU A 131 -18.28 3.75 -8.04
N GLU A 132 -18.93 2.64 -8.42
CA GLU A 132 -19.81 1.90 -7.50
C GLU A 132 -19.07 1.44 -6.24
N GLN A 133 -17.87 0.90 -6.40
CA GLN A 133 -17.03 0.44 -5.29
C GLN A 133 -16.60 1.62 -4.40
N SER A 134 -16.22 2.74 -4.99
CA SER A 134 -15.82 3.95 -4.27
C SER A 134 -16.98 4.54 -3.45
N TYR A 135 -18.18 4.60 -4.04
CA TYR A 135 -19.37 5.01 -3.31
C TYR A 135 -19.70 4.07 -2.16
N ALA A 136 -19.64 2.75 -2.40
CA ALA A 136 -19.92 1.74 -1.37
C ALA A 136 -18.91 1.84 -0.21
N SER A 137 -17.62 1.94 -0.50
CA SER A 137 -16.57 2.09 0.51
C SER A 137 -16.70 3.41 1.28
N SER A 138 -16.98 4.51 0.60
CA SER A 138 -17.18 5.82 1.24
C SER A 138 -18.40 5.81 2.15
N MET A 139 -19.50 5.16 1.74
CA MET A 139 -20.70 5.00 2.58
C MET A 139 -20.41 4.16 3.83
N GLN A 140 -19.71 3.04 3.66
CA GLN A 140 -19.30 2.21 4.79
C GLN A 140 -18.43 3.00 5.78
N ASN A 141 -17.46 3.76 5.27
CA ASN A 141 -16.61 4.60 6.09
C ASN A 141 -17.41 5.68 6.82
N GLU A 142 -18.41 6.30 6.18
CA GLU A 142 -19.24 7.30 6.86
C GLU A 142 -20.05 6.71 8.01
N VAL A 143 -20.52 5.47 7.88
CA VAL A 143 -21.24 4.74 8.95
C VAL A 143 -20.35 4.49 10.16
N VAL A 144 -19.07 4.13 9.93
CA VAL A 144 -18.17 3.69 11.01
C VAL A 144 -17.18 4.75 11.49
N SER A 145 -16.94 5.83 10.72
CA SER A 145 -15.91 6.84 11.02
C SER A 145 -16.11 7.58 12.34
N LYS A 146 -17.34 7.69 12.80
CA LYS A 146 -17.71 8.37 14.06
C LYS A 146 -17.70 7.43 15.27
N VAL A 147 -17.47 6.14 15.04
CA VAL A 147 -17.42 5.14 16.12
C VAL A 147 -16.08 5.30 16.83
N ALA A 148 -16.14 5.47 18.13
CA ALA A 148 -14.98 5.51 19.00
C ALA A 148 -15.19 4.59 20.20
N VAL A 149 -14.14 4.15 20.83
CA VAL A 149 -14.17 3.38 22.06
C VAL A 149 -13.63 4.21 23.22
N ILE A 150 -14.15 3.96 24.41
CA ILE A 150 -13.64 4.53 25.66
C ILE A 150 -12.90 3.43 26.46
N PRO A 151 -11.96 3.79 27.37
CA PRO A 151 -11.17 2.80 28.10
C PRO A 151 -11.99 1.70 28.77
N GLY A 152 -13.14 2.02 29.34
CA GLY A 152 -14.02 1.04 29.96
C GLY A 152 -14.68 0.06 28.94
N GLU A 153 -14.80 0.41 27.68
CA GLU A 153 -15.27 -0.49 26.62
C GLU A 153 -14.13 -1.43 26.19
N VAL A 154 -12.90 -0.95 26.11
CA VAL A 154 -11.72 -1.76 25.83
C VAL A 154 -11.53 -2.82 26.91
N GLU A 155 -11.67 -2.44 28.20
CA GLU A 155 -11.57 -3.38 29.33
C GLU A 155 -12.68 -4.45 29.28
N ARG A 156 -13.93 -4.06 28.98
CA ARG A 156 -15.04 -5.00 28.82
C ARG A 156 -14.83 -5.94 27.63
N PHE A 157 -14.36 -5.41 26.51
CA PHE A 157 -14.03 -6.20 25.32
C PHE A 157 -12.96 -7.24 25.66
N TYR A 158 -11.85 -6.82 26.28
CA TYR A 158 -10.77 -7.71 26.71
C TYR A 158 -11.27 -8.84 27.64
N LYS A 159 -12.15 -8.50 28.60
CA LYS A 159 -12.75 -9.50 29.50
C LYS A 159 -13.74 -10.45 28.81
N SER A 160 -14.31 -10.02 27.69
CA SER A 160 -15.26 -10.83 26.90
C SER A 160 -14.59 -11.81 25.93
N ILE A 161 -13.34 -11.58 25.57
CA ILE A 161 -12.57 -12.47 24.70
C ILE A 161 -12.14 -13.71 25.48
N TYR A 162 -12.32 -14.87 24.88
CA TYR A 162 -11.71 -16.10 25.42
C TYR A 162 -10.20 -15.95 25.43
N LYS A 163 -9.54 -16.34 26.50
CA LYS A 163 -8.08 -16.19 26.64
C LYS A 163 -7.29 -16.83 25.50
N ASP A 164 -7.79 -17.92 24.96
CA ASP A 164 -7.19 -18.63 23.83
C ASP A 164 -7.36 -17.90 22.47
N SER A 165 -8.23 -16.88 22.43
CA SER A 165 -8.46 -16.04 21.25
C SER A 165 -7.71 -14.70 21.31
N LEU A 166 -7.00 -14.42 22.41
CA LEU A 166 -6.12 -13.24 22.48
C LEU A 166 -4.89 -13.48 21.61
N PRO A 167 -4.43 -12.47 20.87
CA PRO A 167 -3.24 -12.61 20.04
C PRO A 167 -1.99 -12.83 20.90
N THR A 168 -1.12 -13.72 20.44
CA THR A 168 0.22 -13.86 20.96
C THR A 168 1.10 -12.80 20.29
N ILE A 169 1.71 -11.94 21.09
CA ILE A 169 2.65 -10.93 20.65
C ILE A 169 4.05 -11.55 20.66
N ALA A 170 4.73 -11.52 19.52
CA ALA A 170 6.11 -12.00 19.42
C ALA A 170 7.05 -11.09 20.22
N GLU A 171 8.28 -11.56 20.42
CA GLU A 171 9.32 -10.80 21.11
C GLU A 171 9.53 -9.42 20.47
N GLN A 172 9.60 -8.39 21.32
CA GLN A 172 9.75 -7.00 20.90
C GLN A 172 11.00 -6.35 21.51
N TYR A 173 11.56 -5.40 20.80
CA TYR A 173 12.76 -4.66 21.18
C TYR A 173 12.42 -3.19 21.37
N VAL A 174 12.80 -2.63 22.52
CA VAL A 174 12.84 -1.18 22.75
C VAL A 174 14.29 -0.75 22.70
N TYR A 175 14.60 0.22 21.84
CA TYR A 175 15.98 0.67 21.67
C TYR A 175 16.11 2.18 21.48
N ALA A 176 17.30 2.68 21.74
CA ALA A 176 17.67 4.05 21.51
C ALA A 176 18.85 4.13 20.54
N GLN A 177 18.97 5.26 19.82
CA GLN A 177 20.00 5.48 18.81
C GLN A 177 20.70 6.83 18.98
N ILE A 178 21.95 6.89 18.54
CA ILE A 178 22.68 8.11 18.25
C ILE A 178 23.20 7.98 16.84
N THR A 179 22.84 8.91 15.97
CA THR A 179 23.19 8.89 14.55
C THR A 179 24.15 10.04 14.23
N ARG A 180 25.03 9.81 13.25
CA ARG A 180 25.95 10.83 12.76
C ARG A 180 26.06 10.76 11.24
N PHE A 181 25.66 11.84 10.55
CA PHE A 181 25.96 11.99 9.14
C PHE A 181 27.43 12.38 8.94
N PRO A 182 28.05 11.97 7.81
CA PRO A 182 29.41 12.43 7.47
C PRO A 182 29.47 13.95 7.40
N LYS A 183 30.51 14.54 7.96
CA LYS A 183 30.70 16.01 7.94
C LYS A 183 30.87 16.57 6.53
N SER A 184 31.34 15.74 5.61
CA SER A 184 31.52 16.08 4.18
C SER A 184 30.24 16.05 3.36
N ILE A 185 29.07 16.09 3.99
CA ILE A 185 27.77 16.01 3.29
C ILE A 185 27.64 17.05 2.17
N THR A 186 28.15 18.26 2.37
CA THR A 186 28.12 19.33 1.37
C THR A 186 28.95 18.97 0.13
N GLN A 187 30.16 18.43 0.34
CA GLN A 187 31.04 17.99 -0.75
C GLN A 187 30.46 16.77 -1.48
N ALA A 188 29.88 15.80 -0.74
CA ALA A 188 29.23 14.64 -1.32
C ALA A 188 28.00 15.05 -2.16
N LYS A 189 27.19 15.97 -1.68
CA LYS A 189 26.07 16.56 -2.42
C LYS A 189 26.54 17.24 -3.70
N GLN A 190 27.62 18.02 -3.62
CA GLN A 190 28.17 18.70 -4.78
C GLN A 190 28.70 17.72 -5.83
N ARG A 191 29.46 16.68 -5.43
CA ARG A 191 29.92 15.62 -6.34
C ARG A 191 28.74 14.92 -7.02
N THR A 192 27.67 14.66 -6.31
CA THR A 192 26.46 14.00 -6.85
C THR A 192 25.76 14.89 -7.86
N ARG A 193 25.64 16.19 -7.55
CA ARG A 193 25.06 17.19 -8.46
C ARG A 193 25.87 17.29 -9.76
N GLU A 194 27.20 17.38 -9.67
CA GLU A 194 28.10 17.43 -10.83
C GLU A 194 27.97 16.19 -11.70
N ARG A 195 27.86 15.01 -11.10
CA ARG A 195 27.65 13.75 -11.82
C ARG A 195 26.33 13.73 -12.58
N LEU A 196 25.24 14.23 -11.99
CA LEU A 196 23.95 14.35 -12.67
C LEU A 196 23.97 15.38 -13.79
N LEU A 197 24.70 16.51 -13.62
CA LEU A 197 24.88 17.51 -14.66
C LEU A 197 25.64 16.92 -15.87
N ASP A 198 26.69 16.13 -15.66
CA ASP A 198 27.38 15.40 -16.74
C ASP A 198 26.42 14.45 -17.47
N MET A 199 25.63 13.67 -16.73
CA MET A 199 24.63 12.76 -17.33
C MET A 199 23.60 13.54 -18.15
N ARG A 200 23.09 14.66 -17.62
CA ARG A 200 22.15 15.55 -18.29
C ARG A 200 22.75 16.08 -19.61
N GLU A 201 23.98 16.58 -19.57
CA GLU A 201 24.68 17.09 -20.76
C GLU A 201 24.85 16.00 -21.82
N ARG A 202 25.21 14.79 -21.42
CA ARG A 202 25.36 13.63 -22.34
C ARG A 202 24.06 13.27 -23.03
N VAL A 203 22.92 13.40 -22.34
CA VAL A 203 21.59 13.15 -22.95
C VAL A 203 21.22 14.30 -23.89
N ILE A 204 21.37 15.57 -23.48
CA ILE A 204 21.04 16.74 -24.28
C ILE A 204 21.88 16.78 -25.58
N THR A 205 23.16 16.41 -25.49
CA THR A 205 24.05 16.35 -26.65
C THR A 205 23.92 15.09 -27.50
N GLY A 206 22.99 14.18 -27.14
CA GLY A 206 22.75 12.92 -27.88
C GLY A 206 23.85 11.86 -27.71
N LYS A 207 24.83 12.08 -26.81
CA LYS A 207 25.92 11.12 -26.53
C LYS A 207 25.45 9.90 -25.76
N ALA A 208 24.32 9.99 -25.07
CA ALA A 208 23.71 8.87 -24.34
C ALA A 208 22.19 8.97 -24.37
N LYS A 209 21.52 7.82 -24.25
CA LYS A 209 20.06 7.76 -24.03
C LYS A 209 19.76 7.79 -22.53
N PHE A 210 18.72 8.53 -22.15
CA PHE A 210 18.31 8.67 -20.75
C PHE A 210 18.04 7.31 -20.09
N GLU A 211 17.29 6.42 -20.79
CA GLU A 211 16.96 5.09 -20.28
C GLU A 211 18.19 4.24 -19.96
N ASN A 212 19.24 4.35 -20.77
CA ASN A 212 20.47 3.60 -20.57
C ASN A 212 21.22 4.10 -19.32
N LEU A 213 21.28 5.43 -19.15
CA LEU A 213 21.88 6.01 -17.94
C LEU A 213 21.08 5.68 -16.69
N ALA A 214 19.75 5.67 -16.78
CA ALA A 214 18.88 5.27 -15.67
C ALA A 214 19.15 3.82 -15.25
N ARG A 215 19.16 2.87 -16.20
CA ARG A 215 19.46 1.46 -15.92
C ARG A 215 20.84 1.23 -15.33
N MET A 216 21.84 2.02 -15.74
CA MET A 216 23.23 1.85 -15.31
C MET A 216 23.53 2.53 -13.96
N TYR A 217 22.88 3.64 -13.67
CA TYR A 217 23.32 4.52 -12.59
C TYR A 217 22.23 4.94 -11.61
N SER A 218 20.93 4.82 -11.97
CA SER A 218 19.88 5.20 -11.05
C SER A 218 19.88 4.31 -9.81
N GLN A 219 19.72 4.94 -8.65
CA GLN A 219 19.59 4.27 -7.34
C GLN A 219 18.14 4.16 -6.89
N ASP A 220 17.18 4.35 -7.81
CA ASP A 220 15.77 4.07 -7.56
C ASP A 220 15.43 2.64 -7.98
N PRO A 221 15.23 1.70 -7.03
CA PRO A 221 14.98 0.30 -7.35
C PRO A 221 13.63 0.09 -8.06
N GLY A 222 12.67 1.01 -7.87
CA GLY A 222 11.33 0.93 -8.47
C GLY A 222 11.31 1.18 -9.98
N THR A 223 12.21 2.04 -10.47
CA THR A 223 12.17 2.49 -11.86
C THR A 223 13.44 2.22 -12.67
N MET A 224 14.58 1.94 -12.02
CA MET A 224 15.85 1.77 -12.72
C MET A 224 15.79 0.73 -13.84
N MET A 225 15.16 -0.43 -13.61
CA MET A 225 15.05 -1.51 -14.59
C MET A 225 14.15 -1.15 -15.77
N ARG A 226 13.21 -0.23 -15.58
CA ARG A 226 12.35 0.35 -16.63
C ARG A 226 12.98 1.58 -17.30
N GLY A 227 14.29 1.84 -17.08
CA GLY A 227 14.97 3.01 -17.63
C GLY A 227 14.56 4.33 -16.97
N GLY A 228 14.18 4.26 -15.70
CA GLY A 228 13.75 5.39 -14.88
C GLY A 228 12.29 5.81 -15.07
N GLU A 229 11.50 5.05 -15.85
CA GLU A 229 10.13 5.40 -16.22
C GLU A 229 9.17 5.18 -15.06
N MET A 230 8.42 6.25 -14.74
CA MET A 230 7.35 6.29 -13.74
C MET A 230 6.01 6.14 -14.43
N ASP A 231 5.08 5.48 -13.77
CA ASP A 231 3.70 5.45 -14.20
C ASP A 231 3.10 6.89 -14.16
N PRO A 232 2.19 7.25 -15.09
CA PRO A 232 1.62 8.59 -15.11
C PRO A 232 0.96 8.95 -13.78
N ALA A 233 1.37 10.05 -13.18
CA ALA A 233 0.92 10.46 -11.84
C ALA A 233 0.51 11.94 -11.81
N PRO A 234 -0.46 12.34 -10.96
CA PRO A 234 -0.78 13.73 -10.73
C PRO A 234 0.29 14.39 -9.86
N LEU A 235 0.54 15.70 -10.05
CA LEU A 235 1.55 16.42 -9.25
C LEU A 235 1.34 16.32 -7.75
N ALA A 236 0.09 16.24 -7.30
CA ALA A 236 -0.24 16.16 -5.88
C ALA A 236 0.25 14.88 -5.18
N SER A 237 0.54 13.81 -5.94
CA SER A 237 1.07 12.55 -5.39
C SER A 237 2.60 12.48 -5.39
N LEU A 238 3.27 13.51 -5.93
CA LEU A 238 4.72 13.56 -6.05
C LEU A 238 5.33 14.38 -4.91
N ASP A 239 6.62 14.15 -4.65
CA ASP A 239 7.41 15.06 -3.81
C ASP A 239 7.32 16.50 -4.34
N SER A 240 7.23 17.47 -3.43
CA SER A 240 6.99 18.87 -3.77
C SER A 240 8.05 19.46 -4.73
N SER A 241 9.32 19.06 -4.56
CA SER A 241 10.42 19.49 -5.43
C SER A 241 10.30 18.90 -6.84
N PHE A 242 9.83 17.64 -6.92
CA PHE A 242 9.52 16.96 -8.18
C PHE A 242 8.36 17.63 -8.90
N ALA A 243 7.26 17.87 -8.18
CA ALA A 243 6.07 18.52 -8.70
C ALA A 243 6.41 19.91 -9.29
N ALA A 244 7.16 20.71 -8.54
CA ALA A 244 7.59 22.04 -8.97
C ALA A 244 8.47 22.00 -10.24
N ALA A 245 9.33 20.99 -10.36
CA ALA A 245 10.16 20.81 -11.56
C ALA A 245 9.32 20.42 -12.79
N LEU A 246 8.36 19.49 -12.61
CA LEU A 246 7.54 18.97 -13.70
C LEU A 246 6.48 19.94 -14.21
N GLU A 247 5.96 20.82 -13.35
CA GLU A 247 4.80 21.68 -13.63
C GLU A 247 4.93 22.45 -14.95
N ASN A 248 6.12 22.98 -15.22
CA ASN A 248 6.41 23.83 -16.37
C ASN A 248 7.21 23.13 -17.48
N MET A 249 7.49 21.82 -17.36
CA MET A 249 8.26 21.08 -18.36
C MET A 249 7.41 20.71 -19.58
N LYS A 250 8.06 20.74 -20.75
CA LYS A 250 7.47 20.28 -22.03
C LYS A 250 7.92 18.84 -22.33
N PRO A 251 7.11 18.06 -23.07
CA PRO A 251 7.53 16.76 -23.56
C PRO A 251 8.90 16.78 -24.25
N GLY A 252 9.77 15.84 -23.89
CA GLY A 252 11.17 15.76 -24.34
C GLY A 252 12.17 16.58 -23.53
N GLN A 253 11.73 17.51 -22.71
CA GLN A 253 12.62 18.36 -21.91
C GLN A 253 13.23 17.57 -20.74
N ILE A 254 14.46 17.91 -20.37
CA ILE A 254 15.18 17.38 -19.21
C ILE A 254 15.33 18.49 -18.18
N SER A 255 14.98 18.20 -16.92
CA SER A 255 15.07 19.16 -15.82
C SER A 255 16.52 19.56 -15.50
N GLU A 256 16.69 20.65 -14.78
CA GLU A 256 17.87 20.86 -13.95
C GLU A 256 17.95 19.78 -12.85
N VAL A 257 19.04 19.77 -12.07
CA VAL A 257 19.17 18.84 -10.95
C VAL A 257 18.20 19.26 -9.83
N VAL A 258 17.27 18.37 -9.52
CA VAL A 258 16.25 18.53 -8.46
C VAL A 258 16.74 17.82 -7.21
N GLU A 259 16.71 18.49 -6.07
CA GLU A 259 16.98 17.89 -4.76
C GLU A 259 15.67 17.57 -4.07
N SER A 260 15.50 16.32 -3.63
CA SER A 260 14.35 15.83 -2.85
C SER A 260 14.83 15.16 -1.56
N GLN A 261 13.90 14.73 -0.72
CA GLN A 261 14.23 13.93 0.46
C GLN A 261 14.93 12.60 0.13
N PHE A 262 14.77 12.06 -1.08
CA PHE A 262 15.37 10.80 -1.54
C PHE A 262 16.76 10.94 -2.13
N GLY A 263 17.20 12.16 -2.45
CA GLY A 263 18.46 12.45 -3.08
C GLY A 263 18.35 13.48 -4.22
N PHE A 264 19.20 13.34 -5.22
CA PHE A 264 19.26 14.23 -6.36
C PHE A 264 18.75 13.56 -7.62
N HIS A 265 18.00 14.29 -8.42
CA HIS A 265 17.34 13.76 -9.60
C HIS A 265 17.59 14.63 -10.82
N ILE A 266 17.62 14.01 -12.00
CA ILE A 266 17.26 14.64 -13.26
C ILE A 266 16.02 13.93 -13.80
N ILE A 267 15.10 14.72 -14.40
CA ILE A 267 13.79 14.25 -14.84
C ILE A 267 13.66 14.53 -16.33
N GLN A 268 13.17 13.57 -17.10
CA GLN A 268 12.79 13.77 -18.49
C GLN A 268 11.27 13.66 -18.60
N MET A 269 10.63 14.74 -19.06
CA MET A 269 9.21 14.72 -19.37
C MET A 269 8.98 13.91 -20.65
N LEU A 270 8.08 12.92 -20.59
CA LEU A 270 7.68 12.10 -21.74
C LEU A 270 6.40 12.62 -22.36
N ASP A 271 5.34 12.75 -21.55
CA ASP A 271 4.02 13.17 -22.01
C ASP A 271 3.22 13.81 -20.85
N LYS A 272 2.17 14.56 -21.20
CA LYS A 272 1.22 15.12 -20.25
C LYS A 272 -0.20 14.93 -20.78
N ARG A 273 -1.04 14.24 -20.01
CA ARG A 273 -2.44 13.96 -20.37
C ARG A 273 -3.36 14.49 -19.27
N GLY A 274 -3.97 15.63 -19.51
CA GLY A 274 -4.80 16.30 -18.48
C GLY A 274 -3.97 16.65 -17.25
N SER A 275 -4.33 16.10 -16.09
CA SER A 275 -3.62 16.26 -14.82
C SER A 275 -2.50 15.24 -14.58
N LEU A 276 -2.34 14.24 -15.45
CA LEU A 276 -1.36 13.18 -15.31
C LEU A 276 -0.07 13.54 -16.06
N TYR A 277 1.05 13.39 -15.38
CA TYR A 277 2.40 13.62 -15.88
C TYR A 277 3.11 12.29 -16.04
N HIS A 278 3.56 11.99 -17.27
CA HIS A 278 4.35 10.83 -17.61
C HIS A 278 5.80 11.24 -17.80
N PHE A 279 6.70 10.70 -17.02
CA PHE A 279 8.10 11.10 -16.98
C PHE A 279 9.01 9.93 -16.61
N ARG A 280 10.29 10.14 -16.75
CA ARG A 280 11.32 9.25 -16.21
C ARG A 280 12.35 10.04 -15.44
N HIS A 281 13.02 9.40 -14.50
CA HIS A 281 14.03 10.05 -13.67
C HIS A 281 15.27 9.19 -13.45
N ILE A 282 16.36 9.84 -13.06
CA ILE A 282 17.56 9.20 -12.54
C ILE A 282 17.76 9.75 -11.14
N LEU A 283 17.77 8.87 -10.14
CA LEU A 283 18.06 9.19 -8.75
C LEU A 283 19.52 8.85 -8.44
N LEU A 284 20.26 9.79 -7.86
CA LEU A 284 21.54 9.54 -7.21
C LEU A 284 21.53 10.08 -5.79
N ARG A 285 22.07 9.28 -4.86
CA ARG A 285 22.30 9.71 -3.47
C ARG A 285 23.73 10.20 -3.30
N PRO A 286 24.01 11.07 -2.31
CA PRO A 286 25.37 11.47 -1.99
C PRO A 286 26.25 10.24 -1.68
N VAL A 287 27.39 10.14 -2.32
CA VAL A 287 28.37 9.06 -2.10
C VAL A 287 29.55 9.61 -1.32
N TYR A 288 29.92 8.91 -0.27
CA TYR A 288 31.02 9.25 0.62
C TYR A 288 32.19 8.31 0.38
N THR A 289 33.40 8.80 0.64
CA THR A 289 34.60 7.96 0.70
C THR A 289 34.61 7.13 1.98
N ILE A 290 35.44 6.08 2.01
CA ILE A 290 35.59 5.24 3.21
C ILE A 290 36.06 6.09 4.40
N ASP A 291 37.01 7.01 4.18
CA ASP A 291 37.54 7.88 5.23
C ASP A 291 36.46 8.83 5.79
N GLU A 292 35.59 9.38 4.93
CA GLU A 292 34.47 10.23 5.34
C GLU A 292 33.46 9.47 6.19
N LEU A 293 33.20 8.20 5.89
CA LEU A 293 32.29 7.35 6.65
C LEU A 293 32.91 6.90 7.99
N THR A 294 34.19 6.53 7.98
CA THR A 294 34.91 6.07 9.17
C THR A 294 35.13 7.18 10.20
N GLU A 295 35.23 8.44 9.81
CA GLU A 295 35.28 9.56 10.75
C GLU A 295 34.05 9.56 11.67
N GLY A 296 32.85 9.32 11.12
CA GLY A 296 31.60 9.25 11.88
C GLY A 296 31.58 8.07 12.88
N THR A 297 32.06 6.89 12.48
CA THR A 297 32.11 5.73 13.37
C THR A 297 33.11 5.93 14.49
N HIS A 298 34.34 6.42 14.19
CA HIS A 298 35.32 6.72 15.24
C HIS A 298 34.83 7.75 16.25
N PHE A 299 34.11 8.78 15.78
CA PHE A 299 33.50 9.77 16.66
C PHE A 299 32.47 9.10 17.59
N LEU A 300 31.54 8.30 17.02
CA LEU A 300 30.50 7.64 17.81
C LEU A 300 31.07 6.56 18.76
N ASP A 301 32.12 5.85 18.37
CA ASP A 301 32.82 4.93 19.29
C ASP A 301 33.42 5.65 20.50
N SER A 302 33.97 6.86 20.28
CA SER A 302 34.47 7.67 21.39
C SER A 302 33.34 8.04 22.37
N ILE A 303 32.15 8.40 21.84
CA ILE A 303 30.97 8.69 22.65
C ILE A 303 30.45 7.43 23.36
N ALA A 304 30.35 6.30 22.65
CA ALA A 304 29.94 5.03 23.23
C ALA A 304 30.88 4.60 24.39
N ASN A 305 32.18 4.84 24.26
CA ASN A 305 33.14 4.59 25.33
C ASN A 305 32.96 5.50 26.55
N LEU A 306 32.57 6.78 26.36
CA LEU A 306 32.20 7.67 27.45
C LEU A 306 30.93 7.20 28.18
N ILE A 307 29.95 6.68 27.40
CA ILE A 307 28.72 6.13 27.98
C ILE A 307 29.01 4.86 28.76
N ARG A 308 29.80 3.93 28.24
CA ARG A 308 30.19 2.68 28.92
C ARG A 308 31.01 2.93 30.21
N LYS A 309 31.67 4.07 30.30
CA LYS A 309 32.41 4.54 31.51
C LYS A 309 31.58 5.39 32.43
N ASP A 310 30.28 5.48 32.23
CA ASP A 310 29.35 6.34 32.98
C ASP A 310 29.76 7.83 33.08
N SER A 311 30.59 8.29 32.13
CA SER A 311 31.01 9.69 32.05
C SER A 311 29.91 10.60 31.49
N ILE A 312 29.00 10.04 30.70
CA ILE A 312 27.82 10.71 30.16
C ILE A 312 26.70 9.67 30.02
N THR A 313 25.45 10.07 30.25
CA THR A 313 24.31 9.17 29.99
C THR A 313 24.01 9.11 28.50
N PHE A 314 23.37 8.01 28.02
CA PHE A 314 23.02 7.85 26.62
C PHE A 314 22.07 8.95 26.15
N GLU A 315 21.10 9.31 26.99
CA GLU A 315 20.09 10.34 26.71
C GLU A 315 20.74 11.71 26.48
N LYS A 316 21.71 12.07 27.35
CA LYS A 316 22.48 13.32 27.23
C LYS A 316 23.39 13.30 26.00
N ALA A 317 23.99 12.16 25.70
CA ALA A 317 24.80 11.98 24.50
C ALA A 317 23.95 12.08 23.22
N ALA A 318 22.76 11.49 23.20
CA ALA A 318 21.81 11.63 22.09
C ALA A 318 21.44 13.10 21.87
N LEU A 319 21.09 13.83 22.93
CA LEU A 319 20.74 15.23 22.84
C LEU A 319 21.87 16.11 22.28
N LEU A 320 23.13 15.83 22.67
CA LEU A 320 24.28 16.65 22.29
C LEU A 320 24.85 16.28 20.91
N TYR A 321 24.85 15.01 20.54
CA TYR A 321 25.66 14.49 19.45
C TYR A 321 24.87 13.81 18.33
N SER A 322 23.60 13.46 18.54
CA SER A 322 22.79 12.84 17.48
C SER A 322 22.36 13.87 16.44
N ASP A 323 22.47 13.49 15.19
CA ASP A 323 21.94 14.26 14.04
C ASP A 323 20.48 13.87 13.72
N ASP A 324 19.94 12.79 14.33
CA ASP A 324 18.55 12.42 14.17
C ASP A 324 17.64 13.35 14.99
N ALA A 325 16.87 14.16 14.29
CA ALA A 325 16.02 15.17 14.93
C ALA A 325 14.88 14.56 15.74
N THR A 326 14.43 13.37 15.38
CA THR A 326 13.23 12.73 15.92
C THR A 326 13.51 12.08 17.27
N SER A 327 14.47 11.17 17.36
CA SER A 327 14.84 10.50 18.60
C SER A 327 15.69 11.37 19.54
N LYS A 328 16.42 12.35 19.00
CA LYS A 328 17.33 13.23 19.75
C LYS A 328 16.70 13.85 20.99
N MET A 329 15.48 14.37 20.86
CA MET A 329 14.78 15.07 21.96
C MET A 329 14.11 14.10 22.93
N ASN A 330 13.98 12.83 22.54
CA ASN A 330 13.38 11.75 23.34
C ASN A 330 14.45 10.80 23.91
N GLY A 331 15.60 11.33 24.29
CA GLY A 331 16.68 10.53 24.88
C GLY A 331 17.28 9.48 23.92
N GLY A 332 17.07 9.62 22.64
CA GLY A 332 17.49 8.68 21.61
C GLY A 332 16.49 7.55 21.35
N ILE A 333 15.39 7.43 22.10
CA ILE A 333 14.39 6.37 21.90
C ILE A 333 13.82 6.45 20.51
N VAL A 334 13.87 5.34 19.80
CA VAL A 334 13.36 5.21 18.43
C VAL A 334 11.86 4.94 18.46
N SER A 335 11.12 5.62 17.60
CA SER A 335 9.71 5.36 17.35
C SER A 335 9.43 5.18 15.86
N ASN A 336 8.34 4.50 15.53
CA ASN A 336 7.89 4.32 14.16
C ASN A 336 7.04 5.49 13.64
N HIS A 337 6.75 6.49 14.46
CA HIS A 337 5.85 7.60 14.15
C HIS A 337 6.23 8.31 12.84
N ASP A 338 7.50 8.67 12.69
CA ASP A 338 7.97 9.40 11.50
C ASP A 338 7.95 8.56 10.22
N ILE A 339 8.01 7.26 10.39
CA ILE A 339 7.95 6.28 9.30
C ILE A 339 6.51 6.11 8.85
N LEU A 340 5.58 6.03 9.80
CA LEU A 340 4.15 5.83 9.53
C LEU A 340 3.50 7.04 8.88
N GLU A 341 3.89 8.26 9.25
CA GLU A 341 3.38 9.48 8.60
C GLU A 341 3.77 9.58 7.12
N ARG A 342 4.91 9.03 6.73
CA ARG A 342 5.42 9.08 5.35
C ARG A 342 4.90 7.96 4.46
N PHE A 343 4.59 6.81 5.04
CA PHE A 343 4.03 5.65 4.36
C PHE A 343 2.61 5.42 4.86
N SER A 344 1.64 6.08 4.26
CA SER A 344 0.20 6.00 4.59
C SER A 344 -0.42 4.59 4.53
N ALA A 345 0.36 3.58 4.17
CA ALA A 345 -0.06 2.18 4.14
C ALA A 345 -0.04 1.48 5.52
N PHE A 346 0.62 2.08 6.53
CA PHE A 346 0.65 1.55 7.88
C PHE A 346 -0.27 2.36 8.79
N ASP A 347 -0.99 1.67 9.67
CA ASP A 347 -1.93 2.30 10.59
C ASP A 347 -1.17 3.19 11.60
N ALA A 348 -1.07 4.48 11.27
CA ALA A 348 -0.31 5.48 12.03
C ALA A 348 -0.78 5.66 13.49
N LYS A 349 -1.91 5.04 13.87
CA LYS A 349 -2.46 5.10 15.22
C LYS A 349 -1.66 4.30 16.24
N LEU A 350 -0.85 3.36 15.80
CA LEU A 350 -0.01 2.56 16.67
C LEU A 350 1.39 3.17 16.76
N THR A 351 1.53 4.32 17.43
CA THR A 351 2.87 4.84 17.75
C THR A 351 3.58 3.87 18.64
N VAL A 352 4.62 3.23 18.13
CA VAL A 352 5.28 2.16 18.85
C VAL A 352 6.74 2.48 19.00
N THR A 353 7.20 2.40 20.20
CA THR A 353 8.62 2.32 20.55
C THR A 353 9.07 0.85 20.71
N LYS A 354 8.13 -0.09 20.48
CA LYS A 354 8.32 -1.53 20.62
C LYS A 354 8.34 -2.12 19.20
N PHE A 355 9.46 -2.70 18.79
CA PHE A 355 9.66 -3.21 17.43
C PHE A 355 9.68 -4.72 17.42
N LEU A 356 8.90 -5.32 16.53
CA LEU A 356 9.02 -6.73 16.18
C LEU A 356 10.25 -6.94 15.27
N ARG A 357 10.75 -8.16 15.20
CA ARG A 357 11.86 -8.51 14.30
C ARG A 357 11.58 -8.14 12.84
N GLU A 358 10.36 -8.32 12.36
CA GLU A 358 9.93 -8.02 11.00
C GLU A 358 9.92 -6.52 10.70
N ASP A 359 9.66 -5.67 11.71
CA ASP A 359 9.66 -4.22 11.55
C ASP A 359 11.02 -3.69 11.10
N PHE A 360 12.11 -4.29 11.59
CA PHE A 360 13.46 -3.88 11.19
C PHE A 360 13.74 -4.09 9.70
N ALA A 361 13.12 -5.09 9.06
CA ALA A 361 13.23 -5.29 7.62
C ALA A 361 12.40 -4.25 6.86
N HIS A 362 11.19 -3.94 7.32
CA HIS A 362 10.33 -2.94 6.72
C HIS A 362 10.93 -1.53 6.78
N PHE A 363 11.64 -1.21 7.87
CA PHE A 363 12.23 0.11 8.09
C PHE A 363 13.68 0.25 7.60
N ASN A 364 14.17 -0.70 6.80
CA ASN A 364 15.58 -0.75 6.36
C ASN A 364 16.57 -0.70 7.55
N ALA A 365 16.19 -1.25 8.69
CA ALA A 365 16.93 -1.19 9.95
C ALA A 365 17.54 -2.55 10.37
N LEU A 366 17.78 -3.46 9.40
CA LEU A 366 18.38 -4.78 9.68
C LEU A 366 19.73 -4.68 10.36
N ASN A 367 20.53 -3.64 10.08
CA ASN A 367 21.81 -3.42 10.75
C ASN A 367 21.61 -3.07 12.22
N ASP A 368 20.55 -2.32 12.56
CA ASP A 368 20.18 -2.03 13.94
C ASP A 368 19.83 -3.33 14.67
N TYR A 369 18.97 -4.19 14.06
CA TYR A 369 18.62 -5.48 14.62
C TYR A 369 19.85 -6.35 14.87
N ASN A 370 20.77 -6.46 13.90
CA ASN A 370 22.00 -7.24 14.00
C ASN A 370 22.93 -6.73 15.12
N ALA A 371 22.89 -5.44 15.41
CA ALA A 371 23.62 -4.87 16.55
C ALA A 371 22.91 -5.20 17.87
N LEU A 372 21.56 -5.02 17.93
CA LEU A 372 20.76 -5.20 19.14
C LEU A 372 20.74 -6.63 19.66
N VAL A 373 20.66 -7.64 18.79
CA VAL A 373 20.63 -9.07 19.21
C VAL A 373 21.90 -9.54 19.94
N ARG A 374 22.98 -8.78 19.87
CA ARG A 374 24.25 -9.05 20.55
C ARG A 374 24.36 -8.37 21.92
N LEU A 375 23.40 -7.53 22.27
CA LEU A 375 23.41 -6.71 23.47
C LEU A 375 22.47 -7.30 24.53
N LYS A 376 22.80 -7.01 25.78
CA LYS A 376 21.87 -7.16 26.91
C LYS A 376 21.17 -5.82 27.15
N PRO A 377 19.98 -5.83 27.77
CA PRO A 377 19.32 -4.60 28.19
C PRO A 377 20.27 -3.68 28.97
N GLY A 378 20.34 -2.43 28.57
CA GLY A 378 21.25 -1.40 29.09
C GLY A 378 22.57 -1.26 28.35
N GLU A 379 22.99 -2.25 27.57
CA GLU A 379 24.27 -2.21 26.85
C GLU A 379 24.18 -1.36 25.56
N VAL A 380 25.35 -0.83 25.16
CA VAL A 380 25.52 0.05 23.98
C VAL A 380 26.44 -0.65 22.98
N SER A 381 26.05 -0.65 21.70
CA SER A 381 26.81 -1.23 20.61
C SER A 381 28.14 -0.49 20.36
N GLU A 382 29.03 -1.10 19.57
CA GLU A 382 30.04 -0.35 18.83
C GLU A 382 29.36 0.45 17.72
N ALA A 383 30.07 1.46 17.20
CA ALA A 383 29.56 2.23 16.07
C ALA A 383 29.59 1.39 14.79
N PHE A 384 28.58 1.50 13.98
CA PHE A 384 28.46 0.82 12.69
C PHE A 384 27.92 1.76 11.62
N LEU A 385 28.23 1.42 10.37
CA LEU A 385 27.70 2.10 9.21
C LEU A 385 26.36 1.49 8.79
N THR A 386 25.43 2.35 8.48
CA THR A 386 24.10 1.95 8.00
C THR A 386 23.53 3.02 7.07
N GLU A 387 22.31 2.80 6.63
CA GLU A 387 21.53 3.76 5.88
C GLU A 387 20.26 4.10 6.66
N ASP A 388 19.81 5.34 6.55
CA ASP A 388 18.48 5.71 7.02
C ASP A 388 17.39 5.17 6.08
N ILE A 389 16.13 5.36 6.43
CA ILE A 389 14.98 4.92 5.62
C ILE A 389 14.97 5.58 4.22
N MET A 390 15.63 6.71 4.05
CA MET A 390 15.76 7.40 2.76
C MET A 390 16.97 6.91 1.95
N GLY A 391 17.77 5.98 2.52
CA GLY A 391 19.00 5.46 1.92
C GLY A 391 20.21 6.38 2.02
N ASN A 392 20.21 7.34 2.97
CA ASN A 392 21.37 8.15 3.25
C ASN A 392 22.32 7.40 4.16
N GLN A 393 23.60 7.36 3.81
CA GLN A 393 24.64 6.70 4.60
C GLN A 393 24.96 7.51 5.87
N LEU A 394 25.03 6.83 6.99
CA LEU A 394 25.37 7.42 8.30
C LEU A 394 26.05 6.40 9.22
N ALA A 395 26.74 6.91 10.24
CA ALA A 395 27.21 6.12 11.37
C ALA A 395 26.14 6.09 12.47
N LYS A 396 26.02 4.97 13.16
CA LYS A 396 25.03 4.76 14.22
C LYS A 396 25.64 4.00 15.40
N VAL A 397 25.15 4.32 16.60
CA VAL A 397 25.31 3.53 17.84
C VAL A 397 23.91 3.30 18.38
N VAL A 398 23.63 2.09 18.82
CA VAL A 398 22.36 1.72 19.43
C VAL A 398 22.55 1.25 20.86
N LYS A 399 21.55 1.52 21.71
CA LYS A 399 21.42 0.99 23.07
C LYS A 399 20.19 0.12 23.13
N LEU A 400 20.35 -1.11 23.57
CA LEU A 400 19.19 -1.94 23.88
C LEU A 400 18.61 -1.49 25.21
N VAL A 401 17.38 -0.98 25.19
CA VAL A 401 16.71 -0.50 26.40
C VAL A 401 16.01 -1.67 27.09
N GLU A 402 15.22 -2.43 26.35
CA GLU A 402 14.42 -3.53 26.88
C GLU A 402 14.16 -4.60 25.81
N ILE A 403 14.04 -5.84 26.24
CA ILE A 403 13.47 -6.93 25.44
C ILE A 403 12.18 -7.37 26.14
N ILE A 404 11.06 -7.26 25.43
CA ILE A 404 9.76 -7.74 25.89
C ILE A 404 9.58 -9.15 25.29
N PRO A 405 9.55 -10.20 26.14
CA PRO A 405 9.45 -11.58 25.64
C PRO A 405 8.09 -11.83 25.00
N THR A 406 8.01 -12.88 24.19
CA THR A 406 6.74 -13.35 23.63
C THR A 406 5.71 -13.55 24.72
N HIS A 407 4.53 -12.96 24.56
CA HIS A 407 3.46 -13.00 25.58
C HIS A 407 2.07 -12.96 24.93
N VAL A 408 1.05 -13.32 25.68
CA VAL A 408 -0.35 -13.13 25.29
C VAL A 408 -0.73 -11.69 25.58
N ALA A 409 -1.40 -11.03 24.62
CA ALA A 409 -1.76 -9.62 24.72
C ALA A 409 -2.45 -9.28 26.05
N SER A 410 -2.04 -8.20 26.69
CA SER A 410 -2.52 -7.73 27.98
C SER A 410 -2.87 -6.24 27.95
N LEU A 411 -3.81 -5.83 28.85
CA LEU A 411 -4.19 -4.42 28.95
C LEU A 411 -3.04 -3.49 29.35
N ASN A 412 -2.05 -4.01 30.08
CA ASN A 412 -0.95 -3.19 30.55
C ASN A 412 0.11 -2.93 29.47
N GLU A 413 0.38 -3.95 28.67
CA GLU A 413 1.46 -3.90 27.68
C GLU A 413 0.98 -3.55 26.28
N ASP A 414 -0.26 -3.96 25.93
CA ASP A 414 -0.75 -3.93 24.56
C ASP A 414 -2.08 -3.18 24.42
N TYR A 415 -2.29 -2.17 25.26
CA TYR A 415 -3.54 -1.42 25.33
C TYR A 415 -4.00 -0.90 23.98
N LEU A 416 -3.10 -0.28 23.19
CA LEU A 416 -3.44 0.29 21.88
C LEU A 416 -3.92 -0.78 20.89
N ARG A 417 -3.31 -1.95 20.90
CA ARG A 417 -3.74 -3.07 20.06
C ARG A 417 -5.12 -3.61 20.48
N LEU A 418 -5.35 -3.70 21.77
CA LEU A 418 -6.65 -4.10 22.29
C LEU A 418 -7.73 -3.04 22.06
N GLU A 419 -7.36 -1.76 22.09
CA GLU A 419 -8.24 -0.64 21.74
C GLU A 419 -8.64 -0.72 20.26
N GLU A 420 -7.69 -0.97 19.36
CA GLU A 420 -7.98 -1.18 17.94
C GLU A 420 -8.90 -2.38 17.72
N MET A 421 -8.62 -3.51 18.34
CA MET A 421 -9.49 -4.71 18.27
C MET A 421 -10.90 -4.41 18.78
N ALA A 422 -11.03 -3.70 19.89
CA ALA A 422 -12.31 -3.28 20.45
C ALA A 422 -13.06 -2.30 19.52
N LEU A 423 -12.32 -1.36 18.91
CA LEU A 423 -12.86 -0.42 17.94
C LEU A 423 -13.39 -1.15 16.70
N ASN A 424 -12.59 -2.05 16.13
CA ASN A 424 -12.98 -2.85 14.96
C ASN A 424 -14.24 -3.70 15.25
N ALA A 425 -14.27 -4.37 16.38
CA ALA A 425 -15.46 -5.14 16.81
C ALA A 425 -16.71 -4.25 16.99
N LYS A 426 -16.53 -3.04 17.54
CA LYS A 426 -17.63 -2.08 17.71
C LYS A 426 -18.09 -1.53 16.35
N GLN A 427 -17.18 -1.22 15.46
CA GLN A 427 -17.46 -0.76 14.09
C GLN A 427 -18.22 -1.82 13.30
N GLU A 428 -17.77 -3.08 13.38
CA GLU A 428 -18.44 -4.21 12.74
C GLU A 428 -19.88 -4.38 13.24
N LYS A 429 -20.08 -4.29 14.56
CA LYS A 429 -21.43 -4.35 15.16
C LYS A 429 -22.31 -3.19 14.69
N VAL A 430 -21.79 -1.96 14.73
CA VAL A 430 -22.54 -0.77 14.28
C VAL A 430 -22.90 -0.89 12.81
N PHE A 431 -21.97 -1.37 11.99
CA PHE A 431 -22.21 -1.59 10.57
C PHE A 431 -23.27 -2.67 10.32
N LYS A 432 -23.20 -3.83 11.00
CA LYS A 432 -24.19 -4.90 10.90
C LYS A 432 -25.59 -4.44 11.31
N ASP A 433 -25.70 -3.69 12.41
CA ASP A 433 -26.96 -3.14 12.89
C ASP A 433 -27.55 -2.10 11.92
N TRP A 434 -26.70 -1.26 11.33
CA TRP A 434 -27.07 -0.28 10.30
C TRP A 434 -27.50 -0.98 9.02
N LEU A 435 -26.73 -1.96 8.54
CA LEU A 435 -27.01 -2.74 7.34
C LEU A 435 -28.37 -3.43 7.44
N SER A 436 -28.66 -4.10 8.55
CA SER A 436 -29.95 -4.77 8.79
C SER A 436 -31.13 -3.79 8.67
N LYS A 437 -31.01 -2.60 9.27
CA LYS A 437 -32.06 -1.55 9.16
C LYS A 437 -32.22 -1.07 7.72
N LYS A 438 -31.14 -0.94 6.96
CA LYS A 438 -31.21 -0.50 5.57
C LYS A 438 -31.76 -1.56 4.63
N ILE A 439 -31.45 -2.85 4.86
CA ILE A 439 -32.06 -3.97 4.15
C ILE A 439 -33.57 -3.97 4.35
N ASP A 440 -34.05 -3.75 5.59
CA ASP A 440 -35.49 -3.72 5.88
C ASP A 440 -36.22 -2.56 5.18
N ALA A 441 -35.54 -1.43 4.99
CA ALA A 441 -36.10 -0.22 4.39
C ALA A 441 -36.02 -0.19 2.85
N MET A 442 -35.12 -0.99 2.25
CA MET A 442 -34.87 -0.99 0.81
C MET A 442 -35.65 -2.11 0.11
N TYR A 443 -35.98 -1.88 -1.18
CA TYR A 443 -36.50 -2.96 -2.01
C TYR A 443 -35.43 -3.99 -2.29
N VAL A 444 -35.70 -5.25 -1.95
CA VAL A 444 -34.82 -6.38 -2.20
C VAL A 444 -35.62 -7.50 -2.85
N TYR A 445 -35.13 -7.98 -3.98
CA TYR A 445 -35.60 -9.20 -4.63
C TYR A 445 -34.45 -10.18 -4.77
N ILE A 446 -34.67 -11.44 -4.42
CA ILE A 446 -33.72 -12.54 -4.61
C ILE A 446 -34.44 -13.65 -5.37
N ASP A 447 -33.79 -14.16 -6.41
CA ASP A 447 -34.32 -15.28 -7.20
C ASP A 447 -34.55 -16.50 -6.28
N PRO A 448 -35.68 -17.23 -6.46
CA PRO A 448 -36.01 -18.39 -5.62
C PRO A 448 -34.90 -19.43 -5.47
N GLU A 449 -34.10 -19.66 -6.50
CA GLU A 449 -32.96 -20.59 -6.46
C GLU A 449 -31.88 -20.22 -5.44
N PHE A 450 -31.79 -18.93 -5.07
CA PHE A 450 -30.81 -18.41 -4.11
C PHE A 450 -31.40 -18.05 -2.75
N ARG A 451 -32.74 -18.09 -2.59
CA ARG A 451 -33.42 -17.71 -1.32
C ARG A 451 -33.06 -18.57 -0.15
N ASP A 452 -32.86 -19.87 -0.38
CA ASP A 452 -32.51 -20.84 0.67
C ASP A 452 -31.02 -20.80 1.04
N GLY A 453 -30.26 -19.82 0.47
CA GLY A 453 -28.86 -19.61 0.74
C GLY A 453 -28.59 -19.27 2.21
N ALA A 454 -27.45 -19.74 2.72
CA ALA A 454 -27.01 -19.45 4.09
C ALA A 454 -26.40 -18.01 4.16
N PHE A 455 -27.28 -16.99 4.05
CA PHE A 455 -26.87 -15.59 4.22
C PHE A 455 -26.48 -15.32 5.69
N GLU A 456 -25.43 -14.55 5.89
CA GLU A 456 -25.00 -14.13 7.22
C GLU A 456 -26.03 -13.18 7.83
N ASN A 457 -26.47 -12.18 7.07
CA ASN A 457 -27.52 -11.29 7.48
C ASN A 457 -28.89 -11.86 7.09
N LYS A 458 -29.66 -12.31 8.08
CA LYS A 458 -30.98 -12.93 7.87
C LYS A 458 -32.05 -11.98 7.34
N HIS A 459 -31.82 -10.66 7.39
CA HIS A 459 -32.75 -9.66 6.87
C HIS A 459 -32.84 -9.67 5.33
N TRP A 460 -31.88 -10.31 4.62
CA TRP A 460 -31.94 -10.46 3.16
C TRP A 460 -33.11 -11.27 2.66
N VAL A 461 -33.54 -12.27 3.45
CA VAL A 461 -34.69 -13.13 3.12
C VAL A 461 -35.83 -12.70 4.00
N LYS A 462 -36.77 -11.95 3.40
CA LYS A 462 -38.01 -11.46 4.04
C LYS A 462 -39.14 -12.50 3.88
#